data_83e7385cbf3fdb9486a22577abb0baa7
#
_entry.id   83e7385cbf3fdb9486a22577abb0baa7
#
_cell.length_a   1.000
_cell.length_b   1.000
_cell.length_c   1.000
_cell.angle_alpha   90.00
_cell.angle_beta   90.00
_cell.angle_gamma   90.00
#
_symmetry.space_group_name_H-M   'P 1'
#
loop_
_entity.id
_entity.type
_entity.pdbx_description
1 polymer ?
#
loop_
_entity_poly.entity_id
_entity_poly.type
_entity_poly.pdbx_seq_one_letter_code
_entity_poly.pdbx_strand_id
1 'polypeptide(L)'
;MIKKILLPDLGEGIDTAEVSEIAVMVGDSVSVNDTILVLESDKASMEIPTDIAGVVAEIAVQAGDEVKKGQILIKIDVSKDEEKNIKTKEETQVLKEDDSKVEQIIQEPQQPIKDNNSSLGHAFASPGVRRLARELNINLEIIKGSGLKGRITKDDLNSYIKLQMAVSSGAILQSAPEIDFSKWGGIETQKLTRIKKKTGSRLQSAWNTIPHVTQYDEADITELDLIRKKMKKEGEEKNIKVTFLPFLIKAAANVLQEMPIFNSSLDHNGDNLILKNYYHIGIAVNTDSGLVVPVIRDVEKKSIFDLSTELMEISNRARNKKLKPGEMKGGTFTVSSLGGIGGTGFSPIVNPPEVAILGISRSGLKPVYDSKKSKFIPRLIMPFSLSYDHRVIDGAAAATFTKMYSEKLKEIELEIE
;
A
#
# COMPACT_ATOMS: atom_id res chain seq x y z
N MET A 1 -46.83 11.46 -11.20
CA MET A 1 -46.70 12.95 -11.10
C MET A 1 -45.26 13.31 -11.52
N ILE A 2 -45.13 14.08 -12.61
CA ILE A 2 -43.81 14.42 -13.14
C ILE A 2 -43.18 15.58 -12.35
N LYS A 3 -42.06 15.34 -11.72
CA LYS A 3 -41.23 16.36 -11.08
C LYS A 3 -40.01 16.66 -11.94
N LYS A 4 -39.53 17.92 -11.91
CA LYS A 4 -38.40 18.40 -12.68
C LYS A 4 -37.20 18.56 -11.75
N ILE A 5 -36.06 18.03 -12.12
CA ILE A 5 -34.80 18.28 -11.45
C ILE A 5 -34.09 19.41 -12.17
N LEU A 6 -33.75 20.44 -11.42
CA LEU A 6 -33.09 21.65 -11.90
C LEU A 6 -31.62 21.65 -11.45
N LEU A 7 -30.77 22.30 -12.24
CA LEU A 7 -29.36 22.48 -11.84
C LEU A 7 -29.30 23.37 -10.58
N PRO A 8 -28.73 22.85 -9.45
CA PRO A 8 -28.54 23.62 -8.23
C PRO A 8 -27.47 24.72 -8.41
N ASP A 9 -27.26 25.51 -7.37
CA ASP A 9 -26.17 26.48 -7.32
C ASP A 9 -24.82 25.74 -7.19
N LEU A 10 -23.92 25.95 -8.13
CA LEU A 10 -22.63 25.27 -8.21
C LEU A 10 -21.52 25.96 -7.38
N GLY A 11 -21.85 27.06 -6.66
CA GLY A 11 -20.95 27.85 -5.83
C GLY A 11 -20.46 29.15 -6.45
N GLU A 12 -19.75 29.97 -5.65
CA GLU A 12 -19.30 31.29 -6.08
C GLU A 12 -18.33 31.21 -7.27
N GLY A 13 -18.73 31.86 -8.38
CA GLY A 13 -17.90 32.04 -9.58
C GLY A 13 -18.01 30.96 -10.66
N ILE A 14 -19.07 30.12 -10.63
CA ILE A 14 -19.37 29.12 -11.67
C ILE A 14 -20.79 29.43 -12.22
N ASP A 15 -20.85 30.08 -13.37
CA ASP A 15 -22.12 30.45 -14.02
C ASP A 15 -22.60 29.36 -15.00
N THR A 16 -21.70 28.55 -15.53
CA THR A 16 -21.96 27.47 -16.50
C THR A 16 -21.12 26.25 -16.20
N ALA A 17 -21.63 25.05 -16.55
CA ALA A 17 -20.89 23.80 -16.50
C ALA A 17 -21.25 22.92 -17.71
N GLU A 18 -20.35 22.07 -18.17
CA GLU A 18 -20.58 21.13 -19.25
C GLU A 18 -21.04 19.78 -18.70
N VAL A 19 -21.99 19.11 -19.35
CA VAL A 19 -22.42 17.75 -19.00
C VAL A 19 -21.38 16.76 -19.50
N SER A 20 -20.58 16.21 -18.59
CA SER A 20 -19.52 15.23 -18.92
C SER A 20 -20.11 13.83 -19.14
N GLU A 21 -21.03 13.40 -18.27
CA GLU A 21 -21.62 12.06 -18.35
C GLU A 21 -23.06 12.07 -17.80
N ILE A 22 -23.94 11.25 -18.40
CA ILE A 22 -25.31 11.00 -17.92
C ILE A 22 -25.34 9.56 -17.37
N ALA A 23 -25.50 9.45 -16.05
CA ALA A 23 -25.43 8.18 -15.33
C ALA A 23 -26.72 7.33 -15.39
N VAL A 24 -27.82 7.86 -15.97
CA VAL A 24 -29.14 7.20 -16.02
C VAL A 24 -29.73 7.24 -17.41
N MET A 25 -30.63 6.29 -17.72
CA MET A 25 -31.38 6.24 -18.97
C MET A 25 -32.88 6.46 -18.75
N VAL A 26 -33.60 6.87 -19.81
CA VAL A 26 -35.06 6.99 -19.75
C VAL A 26 -35.67 5.64 -19.46
N GLY A 27 -36.45 5.55 -18.39
CA GLY A 27 -37.06 4.31 -17.89
C GLY A 27 -36.35 3.71 -16.67
N ASP A 28 -35.19 4.22 -16.26
CA ASP A 28 -34.50 3.74 -15.07
C ASP A 28 -35.21 4.19 -13.80
N SER A 29 -35.20 3.33 -12.77
CA SER A 29 -35.69 3.65 -11.44
C SER A 29 -34.53 4.23 -10.63
N VAL A 30 -34.73 5.42 -10.07
CA VAL A 30 -33.73 6.13 -9.27
C VAL A 30 -34.23 6.36 -7.84
N SER A 31 -33.36 6.24 -6.88
CA SER A 31 -33.60 6.51 -5.47
C SER A 31 -33.04 7.87 -5.06
N VAL A 32 -33.51 8.41 -3.94
CA VAL A 32 -32.96 9.68 -3.41
C VAL A 32 -31.46 9.54 -3.15
N ASN A 33 -30.68 10.50 -3.60
CA ASN A 33 -29.23 10.58 -3.62
C ASN A 33 -28.49 9.71 -4.68
N ASP A 34 -29.20 9.09 -5.60
CA ASP A 34 -28.54 8.46 -6.76
C ASP A 34 -27.98 9.54 -7.69
N THR A 35 -26.75 9.38 -8.16
CA THR A 35 -26.11 10.27 -9.14
C THR A 35 -26.82 10.13 -10.49
N ILE A 36 -27.36 11.24 -11.01
CA ILE A 36 -28.10 11.26 -12.28
C ILE A 36 -27.26 11.76 -13.45
N LEU A 37 -26.32 12.68 -13.19
CA LEU A 37 -25.34 13.13 -14.19
C LEU A 37 -24.09 13.71 -13.52
N VAL A 38 -23.01 13.82 -14.30
CA VAL A 38 -21.74 14.40 -13.90
C VAL A 38 -21.50 15.65 -14.73
N LEU A 39 -21.22 16.76 -14.05
CA LEU A 39 -20.88 18.05 -14.67
C LEU A 39 -19.40 18.33 -14.52
N GLU A 40 -18.81 18.96 -15.52
CA GLU A 40 -17.43 19.42 -15.51
C GLU A 40 -17.37 20.94 -15.72
N SER A 41 -16.59 21.61 -14.90
CA SER A 41 -16.30 23.04 -15.02
C SER A 41 -14.79 23.25 -15.09
N ASP A 42 -14.34 24.45 -15.45
CA ASP A 42 -12.92 24.80 -15.52
C ASP A 42 -12.11 24.53 -14.22
N LYS A 43 -12.81 24.26 -13.11
CA LYS A 43 -12.17 24.11 -11.79
C LYS A 43 -12.45 22.79 -11.08
N ALA A 44 -13.52 22.08 -11.42
CA ALA A 44 -13.92 20.85 -10.74
C ALA A 44 -14.92 20.02 -11.55
N SER A 45 -14.89 18.69 -11.36
CA SER A 45 -15.94 17.76 -11.74
C SER A 45 -16.89 17.56 -10.56
N MET A 46 -18.21 17.59 -10.80
CA MET A 46 -19.24 17.50 -9.76
C MET A 46 -20.34 16.53 -10.16
N GLU A 47 -20.69 15.63 -9.24
CA GLU A 47 -21.81 14.71 -9.39
C GLU A 47 -23.10 15.38 -8.93
N ILE A 48 -24.17 15.29 -9.71
CA ILE A 48 -25.49 15.81 -9.37
C ILE A 48 -26.39 14.65 -8.94
N PRO A 49 -26.71 14.56 -7.63
CA PRO A 49 -27.64 13.56 -7.12
C PRO A 49 -29.10 14.00 -7.34
N THR A 50 -30.01 13.03 -7.41
CA THR A 50 -31.44 13.30 -7.36
C THR A 50 -31.93 13.42 -5.92
N ASP A 51 -32.82 14.40 -5.66
CA ASP A 51 -33.52 14.57 -4.39
C ASP A 51 -34.90 13.84 -4.36
N ILE A 52 -35.23 13.12 -5.43
CA ILE A 52 -36.54 12.50 -5.66
C ILE A 52 -36.37 11.08 -6.14
N ALA A 53 -37.07 10.12 -5.52
CA ALA A 53 -37.20 8.77 -6.00
C ALA A 53 -38.29 8.62 -7.06
N GLY A 54 -38.08 7.81 -8.09
CA GLY A 54 -39.06 7.55 -9.15
C GLY A 54 -38.44 7.00 -10.42
N VAL A 55 -39.18 7.01 -11.51
CA VAL A 55 -38.71 6.54 -12.82
C VAL A 55 -38.36 7.69 -13.73
N VAL A 56 -37.19 7.66 -14.35
CA VAL A 56 -36.75 8.70 -15.30
C VAL A 56 -37.69 8.73 -16.50
N ALA A 57 -38.45 9.85 -16.62
CA ALA A 57 -39.43 10.02 -17.70
C ALA A 57 -38.82 10.68 -18.96
N GLU A 58 -37.89 11.63 -18.76
CA GLU A 58 -37.27 12.36 -19.88
C GLU A 58 -35.91 12.95 -19.40
N ILE A 59 -34.92 12.91 -20.24
CA ILE A 59 -33.63 13.56 -20.05
C ILE A 59 -33.58 14.77 -20.98
N ALA A 60 -33.41 15.96 -20.43
CA ALA A 60 -33.53 17.24 -21.16
C ALA A 60 -32.17 17.79 -21.65
N VAL A 61 -31.07 17.08 -21.39
CA VAL A 61 -29.70 17.49 -21.72
C VAL A 61 -28.95 16.31 -22.34
N GLN A 62 -27.87 16.57 -23.08
CA GLN A 62 -26.98 15.58 -23.67
C GLN A 62 -25.54 15.77 -23.17
N ALA A 63 -24.71 14.72 -23.23
CA ALA A 63 -23.30 14.84 -22.93
C ALA A 63 -22.63 15.83 -23.90
N GLY A 64 -21.87 16.78 -23.36
CA GLY A 64 -21.27 17.91 -24.10
C GLY A 64 -22.12 19.18 -24.08
N ASP A 65 -23.33 19.19 -23.53
CA ASP A 65 -24.16 20.40 -23.41
C ASP A 65 -23.68 21.31 -22.28
N GLU A 66 -23.65 22.63 -22.56
CA GLU A 66 -23.41 23.65 -21.54
C GLU A 66 -24.71 23.99 -20.81
N VAL A 67 -24.75 23.81 -19.49
CA VAL A 67 -25.93 24.00 -18.65
C VAL A 67 -25.73 25.12 -17.66
N LYS A 68 -26.85 25.88 -17.35
CA LYS A 68 -26.87 27.04 -16.44
C LYS A 68 -27.72 26.76 -15.21
N LYS A 69 -27.42 27.45 -14.10
CA LYS A 69 -28.18 27.38 -12.86
C LYS A 69 -29.69 27.52 -13.15
N GLY A 70 -30.49 26.61 -12.58
CA GLY A 70 -31.93 26.55 -12.74
C GLY A 70 -32.43 25.92 -14.04
N GLN A 71 -31.58 25.44 -14.92
CA GLN A 71 -31.94 24.68 -16.12
C GLN A 71 -32.49 23.30 -15.76
N ILE A 72 -33.50 22.82 -16.51
CA ILE A 72 -34.07 21.48 -16.30
C ILE A 72 -33.11 20.48 -16.85
N LEU A 73 -32.67 19.51 -16.02
CA LEU A 73 -31.77 18.44 -16.37
C LEU A 73 -32.54 17.16 -16.74
N ILE A 74 -33.41 16.72 -15.82
CA ILE A 74 -34.13 15.45 -15.94
C ILE A 74 -35.57 15.62 -15.40
N LYS A 75 -36.53 14.87 -15.96
CA LYS A 75 -37.89 14.77 -15.44
C LYS A 75 -38.11 13.35 -14.88
N ILE A 76 -38.59 13.26 -13.65
CA ILE A 76 -38.83 11.97 -12.94
C ILE A 76 -40.35 11.83 -12.69
N ASP A 77 -40.90 10.67 -13.03
CA ASP A 77 -42.28 10.30 -12.72
C ASP A 77 -42.35 9.52 -11.41
N VAL A 78 -42.86 10.16 -10.37
CA VAL A 78 -43.00 9.62 -9.02
C VAL A 78 -44.15 8.60 -8.91
N SER A 79 -45.06 8.55 -9.86
CA SER A 79 -46.25 7.67 -9.82
C SER A 79 -46.03 6.25 -10.30
N LYS A 80 -44.85 5.92 -10.84
CA LYS A 80 -44.53 4.60 -11.38
C LYS A 80 -43.76 3.64 -10.42
N ASP A 81 -43.35 4.14 -9.28
CA ASP A 81 -42.61 3.30 -8.30
C ASP A 81 -43.50 2.30 -7.54
N GLU A 82 -44.82 2.60 -7.43
CA GLU A 82 -45.73 1.66 -6.74
C GLU A 82 -46.11 0.43 -7.57
N GLU A 83 -46.01 0.46 -8.89
CA GLU A 83 -46.38 -0.68 -9.75
C GLU A 83 -45.25 -1.70 -9.95
N LYS A 84 -43.99 -1.33 -9.81
CA LYS A 84 -42.84 -2.26 -9.96
C LYS A 84 -42.56 -3.08 -8.70
N ASN A 85 -42.89 -2.59 -7.52
CA ASN A 85 -42.73 -3.31 -6.26
C ASN A 85 -43.72 -4.45 -6.04
N ILE A 86 -44.83 -4.51 -6.83
CA ILE A 86 -45.84 -5.56 -6.73
C ILE A 86 -45.51 -6.75 -7.66
N LYS A 87 -44.80 -6.52 -8.79
CA LYS A 87 -44.47 -7.59 -9.75
C LYS A 87 -43.23 -8.42 -9.40
N THR A 88 -42.39 -7.96 -8.50
CA THR A 88 -41.15 -8.68 -8.09
C THR A 88 -41.37 -9.63 -6.90
N LYS A 89 -42.60 -9.68 -6.33
CA LYS A 89 -42.95 -10.59 -5.22
C LYS A 89 -43.68 -11.88 -5.62
N GLU A 90 -44.07 -12.04 -6.88
CA GLU A 90 -44.84 -13.21 -7.32
C GLU A 90 -44.06 -14.26 -8.13
N GLU A 91 -42.79 -14.03 -8.49
CA GLU A 91 -42.03 -14.99 -9.31
C GLU A 91 -40.91 -15.77 -8.58
N THR A 92 -40.89 -15.76 -7.24
CA THR A 92 -39.91 -16.56 -6.48
C THR A 92 -40.59 -17.51 -5.50
N GLN A 93 -41.47 -18.34 -5.99
CA GLN A 93 -41.85 -19.61 -5.36
C GLN A 93 -42.07 -20.62 -6.46
N VAL A 94 -41.16 -21.54 -6.63
CA VAL A 94 -41.21 -22.96 -7.00
C VAL A 94 -39.82 -23.32 -7.53
N LEU A 95 -39.03 -23.96 -6.72
CA LEU A 95 -38.35 -25.23 -6.97
C LEU A 95 -37.51 -25.58 -5.76
N LYS A 96 -37.98 -26.58 -5.04
CA LYS A 96 -37.25 -27.30 -3.98
C LYS A 96 -36.49 -28.48 -4.58
N GLU A 97 -35.55 -28.94 -3.78
CA GLU A 97 -34.84 -30.24 -3.75
C GLU A 97 -33.46 -30.20 -4.40
N ASP A 98 -32.40 -30.71 -3.86
CA ASP A 98 -31.99 -31.38 -2.61
C ASP A 98 -30.46 -31.56 -2.70
N ASP A 99 -29.87 -31.71 -1.57
CA ASP A 99 -28.66 -32.46 -1.23
C ASP A 99 -27.32 -31.75 -0.98
N SER A 100 -27.02 -31.82 0.29
CA SER A 100 -25.79 -32.15 1.00
C SER A 100 -24.57 -31.24 0.96
N LYS A 101 -24.40 -30.61 2.14
CA LYS A 101 -23.15 -30.46 2.93
C LYS A 101 -21.84 -30.11 2.24
N VAL A 102 -21.37 -28.88 2.45
CA VAL A 102 -20.06 -28.58 3.07
C VAL A 102 -20.16 -27.22 3.76
N GLU A 103 -19.96 -27.17 5.08
CA GLU A 103 -19.80 -25.98 5.88
C GLU A 103 -18.47 -25.30 5.52
N GLN A 104 -18.53 -24.10 5.00
CA GLN A 104 -17.44 -23.13 5.12
C GLN A 104 -18.03 -21.80 5.59
N ILE A 105 -17.74 -21.49 6.84
CA ILE A 105 -18.03 -20.21 7.47
C ILE A 105 -17.14 -19.17 6.81
N ILE A 106 -17.66 -18.44 5.84
CA ILE A 106 -17.10 -17.17 5.37
C ILE A 106 -17.93 -16.08 6.05
N GLN A 107 -17.36 -15.41 7.02
CA GLN A 107 -17.94 -14.20 7.60
C GLN A 107 -17.93 -13.09 6.55
N GLU A 108 -19.11 -12.65 6.15
CA GLU A 108 -19.33 -11.49 5.30
C GLU A 108 -18.79 -10.20 5.95
N PRO A 109 -18.27 -9.25 5.16
CA PRO A 109 -17.94 -7.92 5.66
C PRO A 109 -19.24 -7.20 6.06
N GLN A 110 -19.26 -6.68 7.28
CA GLN A 110 -20.39 -5.94 7.82
C GLN A 110 -20.69 -4.73 6.95
N GLN A 111 -21.91 -4.66 6.43
CA GLN A 111 -22.48 -3.53 5.70
C GLN A 111 -22.52 -2.27 6.56
N PRO A 112 -22.46 -1.07 5.97
CA PRO A 112 -22.60 0.18 6.69
C PRO A 112 -23.97 0.26 7.35
N ILE A 113 -23.97 0.66 8.62
CA ILE A 113 -25.13 0.75 9.50
C ILE A 113 -26.11 1.75 8.90
N LYS A 114 -27.30 1.28 8.53
CA LYS A 114 -28.42 2.14 8.12
C LYS A 114 -28.83 3.04 9.28
N ASP A 115 -29.03 4.30 8.98
CA ASP A 115 -29.65 5.30 9.87
C ASP A 115 -30.95 4.77 10.48
N ASN A 116 -30.89 4.35 11.72
CA ASN A 116 -32.06 4.19 12.57
C ASN A 116 -32.14 5.38 13.52
N ASN A 117 -32.86 6.41 13.08
CA ASN A 117 -33.19 7.60 13.84
C ASN A 117 -34.29 7.32 14.86
N SER A 118 -34.22 6.22 15.61
CA SER A 118 -35.16 5.92 16.70
C SER A 118 -34.67 4.77 17.59
N SER A 119 -33.58 5.01 18.30
CA SER A 119 -33.35 4.48 19.65
C SER A 119 -32.05 5.07 20.18
N LEU A 120 -32.12 6.30 20.69
CA LEU A 120 -31.11 6.78 21.65
C LEU A 120 -31.26 5.93 22.89
N GLY A 121 -30.70 4.74 22.87
CA GLY A 121 -30.65 3.79 23.96
C GLY A 121 -30.12 4.45 25.21
N HIS A 122 -30.43 3.88 26.35
CA HIS A 122 -30.27 4.38 27.72
C HIS A 122 -28.82 4.64 28.17
N ALA A 123 -27.90 5.06 27.29
CA ALA A 123 -26.54 5.47 27.70
C ALA A 123 -26.63 6.63 28.68
N PHE A 124 -26.16 6.40 29.92
CA PHE A 124 -26.24 7.39 30.99
C PHE A 124 -25.18 8.48 30.80
N ALA A 125 -25.56 9.60 30.19
CA ALA A 125 -24.69 10.73 29.86
C ALA A 125 -25.38 12.08 30.11
N SER A 126 -24.61 13.14 30.36
CA SER A 126 -25.13 14.49 30.51
C SER A 126 -25.67 15.06 29.17
N PRO A 127 -26.59 16.04 29.21
CA PRO A 127 -27.09 16.67 27.96
C PRO A 127 -26.00 17.22 27.04
N GLY A 128 -24.92 17.80 27.62
CA GLY A 128 -23.78 18.30 26.85
C GLY A 128 -22.98 17.20 26.14
N VAL A 129 -22.77 16.06 26.81
CA VAL A 129 -22.10 14.90 26.21
C VAL A 129 -22.95 14.29 25.09
N ARG A 130 -24.27 14.19 25.29
CA ARG A 130 -25.21 13.72 24.24
C ARG A 130 -25.24 14.62 23.03
N ARG A 131 -25.18 15.97 23.25
CA ARG A 131 -25.11 16.93 22.15
C ARG A 131 -23.83 16.77 21.34
N LEU A 132 -22.67 16.72 22.01
CA LEU A 132 -21.37 16.56 21.37
C LEU A 132 -21.27 15.21 20.64
N ALA A 133 -21.79 14.12 21.21
CA ALA A 133 -21.82 12.83 20.55
C ALA A 133 -22.67 12.83 19.28
N ARG A 134 -23.80 13.54 19.28
CA ARG A 134 -24.64 13.74 18.06
C ARG A 134 -23.95 14.58 17.01
N GLU A 135 -23.31 15.68 17.40
CA GLU A 135 -22.53 16.54 16.49
C GLU A 135 -21.42 15.75 15.78
N LEU A 136 -20.87 14.74 16.44
CA LEU A 136 -19.77 13.90 15.92
C LEU A 136 -20.23 12.52 15.42
N ASN A 137 -21.54 12.26 15.32
CA ASN A 137 -22.13 10.96 14.94
C ASN A 137 -21.59 9.76 15.73
N ILE A 138 -21.34 9.94 17.03
CA ILE A 138 -20.80 8.90 17.90
C ILE A 138 -21.94 8.21 18.68
N ASN A 139 -22.01 6.87 18.60
CA ASN A 139 -22.89 6.08 19.42
C ASN A 139 -22.34 5.97 20.86
N LEU A 140 -23.07 6.51 21.84
CA LEU A 140 -22.66 6.49 23.25
C LEU A 140 -22.71 5.11 23.90
N GLU A 141 -23.44 4.14 23.31
CA GLU A 141 -23.58 2.80 23.88
C GLU A 141 -22.26 1.99 23.84
N ILE A 142 -21.37 2.34 22.92
CA ILE A 142 -20.05 1.70 22.80
C ILE A 142 -19.01 2.28 23.75
N ILE A 143 -19.35 3.38 24.46
CA ILE A 143 -18.44 4.06 25.36
C ILE A 143 -18.71 3.62 26.80
N LYS A 144 -17.69 3.08 27.45
CA LYS A 144 -17.78 2.75 28.88
C LYS A 144 -17.62 4.02 29.70
N GLY A 145 -18.68 4.41 30.44
CA GLY A 145 -18.65 5.57 31.32
C GLY A 145 -17.82 5.35 32.58
N SER A 146 -16.94 6.30 32.90
CA SER A 146 -16.11 6.32 34.13
C SER A 146 -16.74 7.09 35.30
N GLY A 147 -17.82 7.84 35.05
CA GLY A 147 -18.48 8.64 36.09
C GLY A 147 -19.37 7.83 37.05
N LEU A 148 -19.94 8.52 38.07
CA LEU A 148 -20.80 7.93 39.09
C LEU A 148 -21.95 7.11 38.45
N LYS A 149 -22.14 5.86 38.90
CA LYS A 149 -23.14 4.91 38.37
C LYS A 149 -22.95 4.60 36.86
N GLY A 150 -21.73 4.63 36.35
CA GLY A 150 -21.45 4.33 34.94
C GLY A 150 -21.81 5.48 33.98
N ARG A 151 -21.91 6.72 34.46
CA ARG A 151 -22.19 7.90 33.63
C ARG A 151 -21.02 8.18 32.69
N ILE A 152 -21.32 8.37 31.40
CA ILE A 152 -20.34 8.79 30.41
C ILE A 152 -20.02 10.25 30.65
N THR A 153 -18.74 10.55 30.87
CA THR A 153 -18.20 11.90 31.04
C THR A 153 -17.73 12.49 29.72
N LYS A 154 -17.44 13.79 29.70
CA LYS A 154 -16.84 14.44 28.55
C LYS A 154 -15.43 13.87 28.25
N ASP A 155 -14.70 13.49 29.29
CA ASP A 155 -13.35 12.90 29.17
C ASP A 155 -13.38 11.49 28.56
N ASP A 156 -14.41 10.70 28.89
CA ASP A 156 -14.61 9.39 28.25
C ASP A 156 -14.84 9.54 26.75
N LEU A 157 -15.72 10.48 26.35
CA LEU A 157 -16.00 10.78 24.96
C LEU A 157 -14.74 11.31 24.23
N ASN A 158 -13.99 12.23 24.84
CA ASN A 158 -12.75 12.74 24.28
C ASN A 158 -11.68 11.64 24.14
N SER A 159 -11.59 10.74 25.10
CA SER A 159 -10.67 9.60 25.07
C SER A 159 -11.03 8.65 23.93
N TYR A 160 -12.33 8.38 23.73
CA TYR A 160 -12.83 7.60 22.60
C TYR A 160 -12.50 8.26 21.26
N ILE A 161 -12.75 9.57 21.12
CA ILE A 161 -12.42 10.33 19.90
C ILE A 161 -10.92 10.24 19.59
N LYS A 162 -10.07 10.49 20.59
CA LYS A 162 -8.61 10.37 20.42
C LYS A 162 -8.19 8.97 20.00
N LEU A 163 -8.82 7.95 20.55
CA LEU A 163 -8.57 6.56 20.17
C LEU A 163 -8.98 6.30 18.72
N GLN A 164 -10.17 6.75 18.31
CA GLN A 164 -10.64 6.59 16.91
C GLN A 164 -9.78 7.36 15.92
N MET A 165 -9.36 8.57 16.25
CA MET A 165 -8.43 9.35 15.43
C MET A 165 -7.06 8.67 15.31
N ALA A 166 -6.58 8.05 16.39
CA ALA A 166 -5.33 7.28 16.39
C ALA A 166 -5.46 5.97 15.58
N VAL A 167 -6.63 5.33 15.59
CA VAL A 167 -6.93 4.16 14.74
C VAL A 167 -7.01 4.55 13.26
N SER A 168 -7.74 5.63 12.93
CA SER A 168 -7.88 6.09 11.54
C SER A 168 -6.59 6.65 10.96
N SER A 169 -5.68 7.18 11.79
CA SER A 169 -4.33 7.58 11.37
C SER A 169 -3.33 6.41 11.28
N GLY A 170 -3.78 5.16 11.47
CA GLY A 170 -2.91 3.97 11.47
C GLY A 170 -1.96 3.88 12.68
N ALA A 171 -2.12 4.78 13.66
CA ALA A 171 -1.26 4.83 14.85
C ALA A 171 -1.60 3.74 15.89
N ILE A 172 -2.83 3.20 15.86
CA ILE A 172 -3.27 2.11 16.75
C ILE A 172 -3.95 1.06 15.88
N LEU A 173 -3.30 -0.09 15.72
CA LEU A 173 -3.96 -1.31 15.26
C LEU A 173 -4.94 -1.75 16.36
N GLN A 174 -6.11 -2.24 15.96
CA GLN A 174 -6.97 -2.95 16.90
C GLN A 174 -6.13 -4.01 17.63
N SER A 175 -6.02 -3.89 18.95
CA SER A 175 -5.33 -4.91 19.72
C SER A 175 -6.06 -6.24 19.50
N ALA A 176 -5.32 -7.28 19.11
CA ALA A 176 -5.88 -8.62 19.06
C ALA A 176 -6.51 -8.95 20.43
N PRO A 177 -7.60 -9.71 20.46
CA PRO A 177 -8.23 -10.11 21.73
C PRO A 177 -7.19 -10.81 22.61
N GLU A 178 -7.23 -10.52 23.90
CA GLU A 178 -6.34 -11.15 24.87
C GLU A 178 -6.71 -12.63 25.00
N ILE A 179 -5.85 -13.50 24.50
CA ILE A 179 -6.04 -14.95 24.51
C ILE A 179 -5.16 -15.55 25.61
N ASP A 180 -5.76 -16.28 26.52
CA ASP A 180 -5.04 -17.05 27.53
C ASP A 180 -4.57 -18.40 26.95
N PHE A 181 -3.33 -18.43 26.47
CA PHE A 181 -2.73 -19.62 25.87
C PHE A 181 -2.42 -20.73 26.90
N SER A 182 -2.39 -20.43 28.20
CA SER A 182 -2.12 -21.44 29.25
C SER A 182 -3.19 -22.53 29.30
N LYS A 183 -4.38 -22.27 28.75
CA LYS A 183 -5.48 -23.24 28.65
C LYS A 183 -5.17 -24.45 27.77
N TRP A 184 -4.17 -24.34 26.86
CA TRP A 184 -3.84 -25.40 25.91
C TRP A 184 -2.50 -26.10 26.19
N GLY A 185 -1.72 -25.60 27.18
CA GLY A 185 -0.44 -26.22 27.53
C GLY A 185 0.51 -25.27 28.26
N GLY A 186 1.73 -25.77 28.52
CA GLY A 186 2.78 -24.96 29.13
C GLY A 186 3.20 -23.82 28.17
N ILE A 187 3.35 -22.61 28.69
CA ILE A 187 3.77 -21.43 27.96
C ILE A 187 5.02 -20.82 28.57
N GLU A 188 5.86 -20.21 27.72
CA GLU A 188 6.99 -19.39 28.13
C GLU A 188 6.82 -17.99 27.54
N THR A 189 6.94 -16.96 28.36
CA THR A 189 6.82 -15.58 27.93
C THR A 189 8.20 -14.96 27.77
N GLN A 190 8.58 -14.62 26.52
CA GLN A 190 9.84 -13.95 26.21
C GLN A 190 9.60 -12.45 25.87
N LYS A 191 10.28 -11.56 26.59
CA LYS A 191 10.18 -10.12 26.38
C LYS A 191 10.94 -9.71 25.12
N LEU A 192 10.25 -9.02 24.18
CA LEU A 192 10.88 -8.47 22.99
C LEU A 192 11.86 -7.34 23.32
N THR A 193 12.99 -7.30 22.61
CA THR A 193 13.95 -6.19 22.72
C THR A 193 13.35 -4.87 22.22
N ARG A 194 13.88 -3.73 22.71
CA ARG A 194 13.43 -2.41 22.27
C ARG A 194 13.54 -2.23 20.74
N ILE A 195 14.60 -2.77 20.12
CA ILE A 195 14.83 -2.73 18.68
C ILE A 195 13.73 -3.52 17.96
N LYS A 196 13.46 -4.77 18.38
CA LYS A 196 12.40 -5.60 17.76
C LYS A 196 11.03 -4.93 17.84
N LYS A 197 10.67 -4.31 18.98
CA LYS A 197 9.40 -3.57 19.12
C LYS A 197 9.31 -2.39 18.15
N LYS A 198 10.37 -1.56 18.07
CA LYS A 198 10.40 -0.39 17.18
C LYS A 198 10.38 -0.78 15.69
N THR A 199 11.14 -1.81 15.33
CA THR A 199 11.17 -2.35 13.96
C THR A 199 9.80 -2.93 13.59
N GLY A 200 9.18 -3.72 14.47
CA GLY A 200 7.85 -4.29 14.24
C GLY A 200 6.78 -3.21 13.98
N SER A 201 6.73 -2.17 14.81
CA SER A 201 5.80 -1.04 14.59
C SER A 201 6.05 -0.33 13.27
N ARG A 202 7.32 -0.10 12.88
CA ARG A 202 7.68 0.53 11.62
C ARG A 202 7.30 -0.31 10.40
N LEU A 203 7.58 -1.62 10.45
CA LEU A 203 7.21 -2.54 9.39
C LEU A 203 5.69 -2.67 9.23
N GLN A 204 4.97 -2.70 10.35
CA GLN A 204 3.50 -2.73 10.33
C GLN A 204 2.93 -1.44 9.70
N SER A 205 3.49 -0.27 10.04
CA SER A 205 3.11 1.00 9.42
C SER A 205 3.38 0.99 7.92
N ALA A 206 4.57 0.54 7.49
CA ALA A 206 4.91 0.42 6.08
C ALA A 206 3.95 -0.51 5.33
N TRP A 207 3.62 -1.66 5.92
CA TRP A 207 2.67 -2.61 5.33
C TRP A 207 1.25 -2.03 5.15
N ASN A 208 0.80 -1.24 6.10
CA ASN A 208 -0.54 -0.65 6.05
C ASN A 208 -0.64 0.56 5.10
N THR A 209 0.48 1.28 4.88
CA THR A 209 0.46 2.53 4.10
C THR A 209 0.94 2.38 2.67
N ILE A 210 1.67 1.32 2.35
CA ILE A 210 2.24 1.08 1.03
C ILE A 210 1.55 -0.11 0.38
N PRO A 211 0.85 0.04 -0.76
CA PRO A 211 0.36 -1.08 -1.55
C PRO A 211 1.55 -1.79 -2.23
N HIS A 212 2.10 -2.80 -1.54
CA HIS A 212 3.25 -3.55 -2.01
C HIS A 212 2.90 -4.47 -3.18
N VAL A 213 3.69 -4.40 -4.24
CA VAL A 213 3.77 -5.44 -5.27
C VAL A 213 5.21 -5.93 -5.36
N THR A 214 5.40 -7.19 -5.69
CA THR A 214 6.73 -7.79 -5.84
C THR A 214 6.89 -8.42 -7.21
N GLN A 215 7.89 -7.97 -7.95
CA GLN A 215 8.35 -8.58 -9.19
C GLN A 215 9.51 -9.53 -8.88
N TYR A 216 9.44 -10.78 -9.36
CA TYR A 216 10.50 -11.77 -9.25
C TYR A 216 11.21 -11.94 -10.58
N ASP A 217 12.53 -12.11 -10.54
CA ASP A 217 13.35 -12.35 -11.72
C ASP A 217 14.62 -13.14 -11.37
N GLU A 218 15.39 -13.53 -12.38
CA GLU A 218 16.63 -14.28 -12.24
C GLU A 218 17.74 -13.63 -13.08
N ALA A 219 18.92 -13.53 -12.52
CA ALA A 219 20.12 -13.07 -13.22
C ALA A 219 21.13 -14.18 -13.37
N ASP A 220 21.68 -14.34 -14.57
CA ASP A 220 22.85 -15.18 -14.80
C ASP A 220 24.11 -14.41 -14.39
N ILE A 221 24.71 -14.83 -13.29
CA ILE A 221 25.91 -14.21 -12.71
C ILE A 221 27.17 -15.09 -12.88
N THR A 222 27.18 -15.98 -13.87
CA THR A 222 28.29 -16.89 -14.11
C THR A 222 29.59 -16.13 -14.41
N GLU A 223 29.53 -15.17 -15.31
CA GLU A 223 30.70 -14.34 -15.69
C GLU A 223 31.10 -13.42 -14.52
N LEU A 224 30.10 -12.82 -13.84
CA LEU A 224 30.35 -12.01 -12.64
C LEU A 224 31.08 -12.79 -11.54
N ASP A 225 30.81 -14.09 -11.38
CA ASP A 225 31.53 -14.93 -10.41
C ASP A 225 32.99 -15.12 -10.79
N LEU A 226 33.31 -15.19 -12.08
CA LEU A 226 34.71 -15.25 -12.54
C LEU A 226 35.47 -13.97 -12.19
N ILE A 227 34.84 -12.81 -12.47
CA ILE A 227 35.40 -11.49 -12.13
C ILE A 227 35.58 -11.36 -10.62
N ARG A 228 34.55 -11.70 -9.85
CA ARG A 228 34.62 -11.70 -8.39
C ARG A 228 35.76 -12.58 -7.85
N LYS A 229 35.95 -13.76 -8.42
CA LYS A 229 37.06 -14.66 -8.03
C LYS A 229 38.43 -14.05 -8.33
N LYS A 230 38.58 -13.35 -9.46
CA LYS A 230 39.82 -12.62 -9.79
C LYS A 230 40.05 -11.51 -8.78
N MET A 231 39.06 -10.63 -8.59
CA MET A 231 39.17 -9.52 -7.64
C MET A 231 39.32 -9.96 -6.18
N LYS A 232 38.77 -11.12 -5.82
CA LYS A 232 38.99 -11.72 -4.49
C LYS A 232 40.44 -11.99 -4.20
N LYS A 233 41.19 -12.54 -5.18
CA LYS A 233 42.66 -12.81 -5.02
C LYS A 233 43.42 -11.50 -4.82
N GLU A 234 43.10 -10.45 -5.62
CA GLU A 234 43.73 -9.15 -5.48
C GLU A 234 43.36 -8.48 -4.14
N GLY A 235 42.11 -8.71 -3.68
CA GLY A 235 41.63 -8.19 -2.39
C GLY A 235 42.30 -8.87 -1.18
N GLU A 236 42.65 -10.16 -1.29
CA GLU A 236 43.35 -10.91 -0.23
C GLU A 236 44.70 -10.28 0.09
N GLU A 237 45.43 -9.79 -0.93
CA GLU A 237 46.68 -9.06 -0.75
C GLU A 237 46.50 -7.73 0.03
N LYS A 238 45.32 -7.13 -0.08
CA LYS A 238 44.93 -5.86 0.57
C LYS A 238 44.11 -6.06 1.85
N ASN A 239 43.93 -7.31 2.31
CA ASN A 239 43.01 -7.66 3.40
C ASN A 239 41.57 -7.24 3.18
N ILE A 240 41.11 -7.17 1.93
CA ILE A 240 39.73 -6.78 1.55
C ILE A 240 38.96 -8.04 1.12
N LYS A 241 37.83 -8.28 1.78
CA LYS A 241 36.95 -9.43 1.47
C LYS A 241 35.96 -9.05 0.35
N VAL A 242 36.26 -9.40 -0.89
CA VAL A 242 35.37 -9.18 -2.04
C VAL A 242 34.30 -10.26 -2.10
N THR A 243 33.02 -9.86 -1.96
CA THR A 243 31.83 -10.71 -2.05
C THR A 243 30.99 -10.30 -3.26
N PHE A 244 29.82 -10.91 -3.48
CA PHE A 244 28.90 -10.46 -4.53
C PHE A 244 28.26 -9.10 -4.23
N LEU A 245 28.03 -8.77 -2.97
CA LEU A 245 27.23 -7.61 -2.58
C LEU A 245 27.75 -6.26 -3.13
N PRO A 246 29.05 -5.95 -3.15
CA PRO A 246 29.56 -4.72 -3.81
C PRO A 246 29.11 -4.58 -5.26
N PHE A 247 29.18 -5.66 -6.04
CA PHE A 247 28.75 -5.66 -7.45
C PHE A 247 27.24 -5.46 -7.56
N LEU A 248 26.45 -6.10 -6.70
CA LEU A 248 25.00 -6.03 -6.69
C LEU A 248 24.50 -4.63 -6.36
N ILE A 249 25.12 -3.94 -5.40
CA ILE A 249 24.75 -2.56 -5.06
C ILE A 249 25.22 -1.54 -6.11
N LYS A 250 26.36 -1.79 -6.76
CA LYS A 250 26.84 -0.96 -7.86
C LYS A 250 25.92 -1.05 -9.07
N ALA A 251 25.56 -2.27 -9.49
CA ALA A 251 24.57 -2.47 -10.54
C ALA A 251 23.21 -1.83 -10.22
N ALA A 252 22.75 -1.94 -8.96
CA ALA A 252 21.52 -1.26 -8.54
C ALA A 252 21.64 0.26 -8.66
N ALA A 253 22.76 0.86 -8.24
CA ALA A 253 22.99 2.30 -8.36
C ALA A 253 22.97 2.75 -9.84
N ASN A 254 23.54 1.97 -10.76
CA ASN A 254 23.53 2.26 -12.19
C ASN A 254 22.09 2.24 -12.76
N VAL A 255 21.29 1.24 -12.39
CA VAL A 255 19.87 1.20 -12.81
C VAL A 255 19.09 2.38 -12.23
N LEU A 256 19.34 2.77 -10.98
CA LEU A 256 18.67 3.92 -10.36
C LEU A 256 19.00 5.25 -11.07
N GLN A 257 20.18 5.38 -11.70
CA GLN A 257 20.53 6.53 -12.52
C GLN A 257 19.71 6.59 -13.81
N GLU A 258 19.46 5.44 -14.43
CA GLU A 258 18.68 5.33 -15.67
C GLU A 258 17.17 5.35 -15.42
N MET A 259 16.72 4.95 -14.23
CA MET A 259 15.32 4.90 -13.81
C MET A 259 15.07 5.70 -12.50
N PRO A 260 15.10 7.04 -12.55
CA PRO A 260 15.06 7.90 -11.34
C PRO A 260 13.80 7.72 -10.48
N ILE A 261 12.70 7.22 -11.06
CA ILE A 261 11.46 6.93 -10.33
C ILE A 261 11.69 5.96 -9.16
N PHE A 262 12.62 5.01 -9.28
CA PHE A 262 12.99 4.06 -8.22
C PHE A 262 13.87 4.71 -7.14
N ASN A 263 14.51 5.85 -7.45
CA ASN A 263 15.34 6.63 -6.53
C ASN A 263 14.58 7.84 -5.97
N SER A 264 13.32 7.67 -5.64
CA SER A 264 12.40 8.74 -5.27
C SER A 264 11.76 8.53 -3.89
N SER A 265 10.93 9.47 -3.51
CA SER A 265 10.02 9.38 -2.36
C SER A 265 8.74 10.14 -2.66
N LEU A 266 7.59 9.64 -2.21
CA LEU A 266 6.37 10.44 -2.14
C LEU A 266 6.52 11.51 -1.06
N ASP A 267 5.97 12.70 -1.32
CA ASP A 267 5.84 13.74 -0.30
C ASP A 267 4.81 13.34 0.78
N HIS A 268 4.66 14.17 1.80
CA HIS A 268 3.77 13.87 2.93
C HIS A 268 2.29 13.73 2.51
N ASN A 269 1.86 14.49 1.52
CA ASN A 269 0.47 14.50 1.06
C ASN A 269 0.22 13.41 -0.01
N GLY A 270 1.27 12.88 -0.63
CA GLY A 270 1.17 11.92 -1.74
C GLY A 270 0.95 12.57 -3.11
N ASP A 271 1.03 13.91 -3.20
CA ASP A 271 0.77 14.68 -4.42
C ASP A 271 2.01 14.83 -5.31
N ASN A 272 3.21 14.76 -4.70
CA ASN A 272 4.46 15.00 -5.42
C ASN A 272 5.45 13.86 -5.22
N LEU A 273 6.20 13.58 -6.29
CA LEU A 273 7.32 12.66 -6.28
C LEU A 273 8.65 13.42 -6.18
N ILE A 274 9.39 13.17 -5.12
CA ILE A 274 10.70 13.79 -4.86
C ILE A 274 11.77 12.89 -5.48
N LEU A 275 12.29 13.26 -6.64
CA LEU A 275 13.43 12.59 -7.30
C LEU A 275 14.73 13.00 -6.62
N LYS A 276 15.61 12.04 -6.33
CA LYS A 276 16.86 12.27 -5.62
C LYS A 276 18.05 12.14 -6.59
N ASN A 277 18.92 13.12 -6.63
CA ASN A 277 20.13 13.13 -7.46
C ASN A 277 21.37 12.65 -6.68
N TYR A 278 21.18 11.73 -5.74
CA TYR A 278 22.22 11.05 -4.97
C TYR A 278 21.79 9.60 -4.74
N TYR A 279 22.74 8.67 -4.68
CA TYR A 279 22.47 7.23 -4.66
C TYR A 279 23.06 6.62 -3.39
N HIS A 280 22.24 6.61 -2.33
CA HIS A 280 22.61 6.11 -1.01
C HIS A 280 21.85 4.82 -0.75
N ILE A 281 22.56 3.70 -0.74
CA ILE A 281 21.94 2.38 -0.67
C ILE A 281 21.98 1.84 0.75
N GLY A 282 20.78 1.58 1.31
CA GLY A 282 20.60 0.87 2.57
C GLY A 282 20.90 -0.62 2.42
N ILE A 283 21.64 -1.18 3.36
CA ILE A 283 21.95 -2.60 3.39
C ILE A 283 21.33 -3.25 4.61
N ALA A 284 20.44 -4.24 4.40
CA ALA A 284 19.81 -4.95 5.49
C ALA A 284 20.83 -5.89 6.17
N VAL A 285 21.14 -5.64 7.44
CA VAL A 285 22.08 -6.44 8.24
C VAL A 285 21.34 -7.07 9.41
N ASN A 286 21.36 -8.40 9.46
CA ASN A 286 20.82 -9.14 10.61
C ASN A 286 21.82 -9.10 11.79
N THR A 287 21.30 -8.77 12.98
CA THR A 287 22.07 -8.74 14.24
C THR A 287 21.30 -9.48 15.34
N ASP A 288 21.99 -9.90 16.40
CA ASP A 288 21.35 -10.56 17.55
C ASP A 288 20.23 -9.73 18.19
N SER A 289 20.28 -8.40 18.04
CA SER A 289 19.29 -7.49 18.59
C SER A 289 18.10 -7.24 17.64
N GLY A 290 18.21 -7.64 16.36
CA GLY A 290 17.23 -7.44 15.29
C GLY A 290 17.86 -6.90 14.01
N LEU A 291 17.03 -6.66 13.01
CA LEU A 291 17.43 -6.12 11.70
C LEU A 291 17.73 -4.63 11.79
N VAL A 292 18.85 -4.21 11.22
CA VAL A 292 19.23 -2.80 11.03
C VAL A 292 19.61 -2.54 9.58
N VAL A 293 19.39 -1.31 9.10
CA VAL A 293 19.66 -0.92 7.71
C VAL A 293 20.61 0.27 7.69
N PRO A 294 21.92 0.04 7.84
CA PRO A 294 22.91 1.08 7.59
C PRO A 294 22.96 1.47 6.11
N VAL A 295 23.43 2.68 5.82
CA VAL A 295 23.41 3.31 4.50
C VAL A 295 24.82 3.52 3.99
N ILE A 296 25.12 2.97 2.82
CA ILE A 296 26.32 3.27 2.02
C ILE A 296 26.00 4.50 1.17
N ARG A 297 26.76 5.57 1.31
CA ARG A 297 26.54 6.83 0.60
C ARG A 297 27.30 6.89 -0.71
N ASP A 298 26.80 7.66 -1.68
CA ASP A 298 27.48 7.95 -2.96
C ASP A 298 28.03 6.69 -3.65
N VAL A 299 27.18 5.65 -3.77
CA VAL A 299 27.58 4.34 -4.30
C VAL A 299 28.08 4.46 -5.76
N GLU A 300 27.51 5.38 -6.51
CA GLU A 300 27.85 5.66 -7.91
C GLU A 300 29.31 6.12 -8.10
N LYS A 301 29.90 6.73 -7.05
CA LYS A 301 31.28 7.29 -7.08
C LYS A 301 32.35 6.29 -6.59
N LYS A 302 31.94 5.15 -6.04
CA LYS A 302 32.83 4.22 -5.35
C LYS A 302 33.21 3.04 -6.25
N SER A 303 34.48 2.62 -6.14
CA SER A 303 34.96 1.39 -6.74
C SER A 303 34.45 0.16 -6.00
N ILE A 304 34.57 -1.03 -6.60
CA ILE A 304 34.22 -2.30 -5.97
C ILE A 304 35.05 -2.56 -4.70
N PHE A 305 36.32 -2.15 -4.68
CA PHE A 305 37.18 -2.30 -3.49
C PHE A 305 36.74 -1.35 -2.36
N ASP A 306 36.39 -0.09 -2.69
CA ASP A 306 35.90 0.87 -1.69
C ASP A 306 34.60 0.36 -1.08
N LEU A 307 33.65 -0.11 -1.94
CA LEU A 307 32.39 -0.68 -1.48
C LEU A 307 32.60 -1.94 -0.64
N SER A 308 33.55 -2.80 -1.01
CA SER A 308 33.88 -4.01 -0.24
C SER A 308 34.40 -3.65 1.15
N THR A 309 35.28 -2.67 1.24
CA THR A 309 35.86 -2.20 2.50
C THR A 309 34.80 -1.59 3.41
N GLU A 310 34.02 -0.66 2.88
CA GLU A 310 32.96 0.03 3.64
C GLU A 310 31.85 -0.95 4.10
N LEU A 311 31.45 -1.90 3.27
CA LEU A 311 30.50 -2.94 3.62
C LEU A 311 31.01 -3.86 4.76
N MET A 312 32.30 -4.20 4.74
CA MET A 312 32.92 -4.98 5.80
C MET A 312 32.91 -4.23 7.12
N GLU A 313 33.32 -2.96 7.11
CA GLU A 313 33.36 -2.11 8.29
C GLU A 313 31.98 -1.87 8.87
N ILE A 314 30.99 -1.47 8.03
CA ILE A 314 29.66 -1.15 8.48
C ILE A 314 28.92 -2.40 9.01
N SER A 315 29.14 -3.57 8.39
CA SER A 315 28.63 -4.84 8.88
C SER A 315 29.19 -5.20 10.24
N ASN A 316 30.51 -5.00 10.46
CA ASN A 316 31.15 -5.24 11.73
C ASN A 316 30.63 -4.29 12.82
N ARG A 317 30.45 -2.99 12.50
CA ARG A 317 29.86 -2.01 13.45
C ARG A 317 28.40 -2.36 13.75
N ALA A 318 27.64 -2.82 12.77
CA ALA A 318 26.25 -3.27 12.96
C ALA A 318 26.13 -4.41 13.95
N ARG A 319 26.90 -5.49 13.75
CA ARG A 319 26.91 -6.68 14.63
C ARG A 319 27.39 -6.34 16.04
N ASN A 320 28.37 -5.47 16.16
CA ASN A 320 28.92 -5.01 17.45
C ASN A 320 28.10 -3.88 18.12
N LYS A 321 26.92 -3.54 17.60
CA LYS A 321 26.01 -2.48 18.11
C LYS A 321 26.67 -1.10 18.18
N LYS A 322 27.65 -0.81 17.28
CA LYS A 322 28.43 0.43 17.22
C LYS A 322 27.99 1.38 16.10
N LEU A 323 26.83 1.13 15.45
CA LEU A 323 26.27 2.05 14.45
C LEU A 323 25.77 3.33 15.11
N LYS A 324 26.10 4.46 14.50
CA LYS A 324 25.56 5.77 14.88
C LYS A 324 24.17 5.98 14.26
N PRO A 325 23.25 6.70 14.90
CA PRO A 325 21.91 6.95 14.34
C PRO A 325 21.90 7.62 12.97
N GLY A 326 22.89 8.46 12.66
CA GLY A 326 23.05 9.10 11.35
C GLY A 326 23.42 8.15 10.22
N GLU A 327 24.04 7.00 10.52
CA GLU A 327 24.42 6.00 9.53
C GLU A 327 23.23 5.15 9.03
N MET A 328 22.06 5.27 9.68
CA MET A 328 20.83 4.59 9.32
C MET A 328 19.78 5.54 8.70
N LYS A 329 20.21 6.71 8.23
CA LYS A 329 19.33 7.74 7.65
C LYS A 329 19.81 8.17 6.27
N GLY A 330 18.87 8.61 5.45
CA GLY A 330 19.16 9.19 4.13
C GLY A 330 19.38 8.16 3.04
N GLY A 331 18.99 6.90 3.24
CA GLY A 331 18.91 5.90 2.18
C GLY A 331 17.88 6.30 1.14
N THR A 332 18.16 5.95 -0.12
CA THR A 332 17.27 6.22 -1.25
C THR A 332 16.65 4.93 -1.79
N PHE A 333 17.32 3.82 -1.58
CA PHE A 333 16.94 2.48 -2.01
C PHE A 333 17.59 1.45 -1.06
N THR A 334 16.94 0.35 -0.79
CA THR A 334 17.48 -0.69 0.11
C THR A 334 17.74 -2.00 -0.63
N VAL A 335 18.85 -2.67 -0.28
CA VAL A 335 19.16 -4.04 -0.71
C VAL A 335 19.14 -4.96 0.51
N SER A 336 18.33 -6.01 0.43
CA SER A 336 18.25 -7.08 1.42
C SER A 336 18.78 -8.38 0.84
N SER A 337 19.86 -8.93 1.40
CA SER A 337 20.48 -10.14 0.87
C SER A 337 20.36 -11.32 1.85
N LEU A 338 19.68 -12.37 1.41
CA LEU A 338 19.58 -13.68 2.07
C LEU A 338 20.42 -14.75 1.37
N GLY A 339 21.24 -14.37 0.38
CA GLY A 339 22.04 -15.29 -0.44
C GLY A 339 22.98 -16.21 0.35
N GLY A 340 23.45 -15.77 1.52
CA GLY A 340 24.25 -16.58 2.43
C GLY A 340 23.45 -17.54 3.34
N ILE A 341 22.13 -17.41 3.40
CA ILE A 341 21.26 -18.16 4.31
C ILE A 341 20.50 -19.24 3.53
N GLY A 342 19.70 -18.82 2.52
CA GLY A 342 18.88 -19.75 1.73
C GLY A 342 17.68 -19.08 1.09
N GLY A 343 16.77 -19.90 0.57
CA GLY A 343 15.55 -19.43 -0.11
C GLY A 343 15.76 -19.20 -1.60
N THR A 344 14.69 -19.37 -2.37
CA THR A 344 14.66 -19.15 -3.83
C THR A 344 13.97 -17.83 -4.20
N GLY A 345 13.34 -17.15 -3.26
CA GLY A 345 12.68 -15.86 -3.40
C GLY A 345 12.05 -15.43 -2.09
N PHE A 346 11.83 -14.13 -1.91
CA PHE A 346 11.09 -13.53 -0.80
C PHE A 346 10.60 -12.14 -1.21
N SER A 347 9.56 -11.65 -0.55
CA SER A 347 9.03 -10.30 -0.74
C SER A 347 9.49 -9.41 0.40
N PRO A 348 10.54 -8.60 0.23
CA PRO A 348 10.95 -7.64 1.25
C PRO A 348 9.91 -6.52 1.41
N ILE A 349 9.75 -6.01 2.63
CA ILE A 349 8.90 -4.85 2.90
C ILE A 349 9.69 -3.58 2.59
N VAL A 350 9.11 -2.68 1.79
CA VAL A 350 9.70 -1.38 1.46
C VAL A 350 9.95 -0.57 2.73
N ASN A 351 11.09 0.10 2.79
CA ASN A 351 11.53 0.87 3.96
C ASN A 351 11.24 2.36 3.76
N PRO A 352 10.10 2.91 4.24
CA PRO A 352 9.78 4.31 4.02
C PRO A 352 10.89 5.26 4.54
N PRO A 353 11.17 6.36 3.82
CA PRO A 353 10.45 6.97 2.70
C PRO A 353 10.91 6.48 1.30
N GLU A 354 11.58 5.35 1.19
CA GLU A 354 11.95 4.74 -0.08
C GLU A 354 10.70 4.18 -0.78
N VAL A 355 10.74 4.04 -2.11
CA VAL A 355 9.63 3.49 -2.92
C VAL A 355 9.87 2.07 -3.39
N ALA A 356 11.08 1.54 -3.22
CA ALA A 356 11.42 0.18 -3.61
C ALA A 356 12.56 -0.42 -2.79
N ILE A 357 12.62 -1.75 -2.77
CA ILE A 357 13.63 -2.56 -2.10
C ILE A 357 13.96 -3.80 -2.93
N LEU A 358 15.24 -4.10 -3.09
CA LEU A 358 15.74 -5.27 -3.79
C LEU A 358 16.04 -6.42 -2.83
N GLY A 359 15.45 -7.59 -3.07
CA GLY A 359 15.69 -8.82 -2.33
C GLY A 359 16.58 -9.76 -3.12
N ILE A 360 17.73 -10.15 -2.56
CA ILE A 360 18.67 -11.10 -3.19
C ILE A 360 18.56 -12.45 -2.49
N SER A 361 18.26 -13.49 -3.26
CA SER A 361 18.17 -14.86 -2.78
C SER A 361 19.44 -15.67 -3.07
N ARG A 362 19.48 -16.94 -2.64
CA ARG A 362 20.66 -17.79 -2.80
C ARG A 362 20.87 -18.17 -4.26
N SER A 363 22.06 -17.85 -4.77
CA SER A 363 22.48 -18.29 -6.11
C SER A 363 22.77 -19.80 -6.14
N GLY A 364 22.48 -20.43 -7.27
CA GLY A 364 22.72 -21.85 -7.49
C GLY A 364 22.98 -22.18 -8.95
N LEU A 365 23.62 -23.31 -9.21
CA LEU A 365 23.79 -23.81 -10.56
C LEU A 365 22.47 -24.34 -11.09
N LYS A 366 22.05 -23.83 -12.27
CA LYS A 366 20.86 -24.29 -13.00
C LYS A 366 21.25 -24.72 -14.42
N PRO A 367 20.61 -25.74 -15.01
CA PRO A 367 20.77 -26.08 -16.42
C PRO A 367 20.03 -25.03 -17.26
N VAL A 368 20.77 -24.27 -18.06
CA VAL A 368 20.21 -23.28 -19.00
C VAL A 368 20.45 -23.80 -20.42
N TYR A 369 19.42 -23.77 -21.25
CA TYR A 369 19.54 -24.22 -22.65
C TYR A 369 20.28 -23.17 -23.48
N ASP A 370 21.42 -23.58 -24.05
CA ASP A 370 22.20 -22.78 -25.00
C ASP A 370 21.74 -23.13 -26.42
N SER A 371 20.98 -22.24 -27.03
CA SER A 371 20.44 -22.44 -28.39
C SER A 371 21.55 -22.54 -29.47
N LYS A 372 22.70 -21.87 -29.26
CA LYS A 372 23.82 -21.92 -30.22
C LYS A 372 24.53 -23.29 -30.17
N LYS A 373 24.60 -23.90 -29.01
CA LYS A 373 25.26 -25.22 -28.80
C LYS A 373 24.25 -26.36 -28.77
N SER A 374 22.95 -26.06 -28.86
CA SER A 374 21.85 -27.04 -28.78
C SER A 374 21.96 -28.00 -27.58
N LYS A 375 22.38 -27.49 -26.42
CA LYS A 375 22.57 -28.29 -25.20
C LYS A 375 22.31 -27.47 -23.93
N PHE A 376 22.02 -28.18 -22.83
CA PHE A 376 22.00 -27.57 -21.51
C PHE A 376 23.42 -27.34 -21.00
N ILE A 377 23.67 -26.16 -20.49
CA ILE A 377 24.93 -25.79 -19.84
C ILE A 377 24.65 -25.34 -18.40
N PRO A 378 25.54 -25.64 -17.45
CA PRO A 378 25.40 -25.15 -16.09
C PRO A 378 25.70 -23.64 -16.07
N ARG A 379 24.78 -22.86 -15.50
CA ARG A 379 24.93 -21.41 -15.27
C ARG A 379 24.66 -21.10 -13.81
N LEU A 380 25.39 -20.16 -13.23
CA LEU A 380 25.15 -19.69 -11.88
C LEU A 380 24.04 -18.65 -11.90
N ILE A 381 22.85 -19.05 -11.46
CA ILE A 381 21.66 -18.21 -11.51
C ILE A 381 21.38 -17.65 -10.11
N MET A 382 21.17 -16.35 -10.05
CA MET A 382 20.80 -15.60 -8.85
C MET A 382 19.35 -15.18 -8.94
N PRO A 383 18.44 -15.78 -8.15
CA PRO A 383 17.09 -15.30 -8.02
C PRO A 383 17.08 -14.01 -7.20
N PHE A 384 16.26 -13.05 -7.61
CA PHE A 384 16.06 -11.82 -6.89
C PHE A 384 14.61 -11.33 -7.01
N SER A 385 14.24 -10.37 -6.19
CA SER A 385 12.92 -9.79 -6.16
C SER A 385 13.01 -8.27 -5.96
N LEU A 386 12.07 -7.56 -6.54
CA LEU A 386 11.90 -6.12 -6.38
C LEU A 386 10.51 -5.90 -5.78
N SER A 387 10.44 -5.47 -4.52
CA SER A 387 9.20 -4.99 -3.93
C SER A 387 9.14 -3.46 -4.04
N TYR A 388 7.96 -2.94 -4.36
CA TYR A 388 7.79 -1.51 -4.64
C TYR A 388 6.42 -0.99 -4.21
N ASP A 389 6.35 0.33 -4.06
CA ASP A 389 5.12 1.08 -3.80
C ASP A 389 4.35 1.26 -5.11
N HIS A 390 3.20 0.57 -5.25
CA HIS A 390 2.42 0.60 -6.48
C HIS A 390 1.70 1.93 -6.73
N ARG A 391 1.73 2.86 -5.79
CA ARG A 391 1.29 4.24 -6.02
C ARG A 391 2.25 5.03 -6.89
N VAL A 392 3.52 4.61 -6.95
CA VAL A 392 4.61 5.30 -7.65
C VAL A 392 5.09 4.49 -8.86
N ILE A 393 5.21 3.18 -8.70
CA ILE A 393 5.83 2.28 -9.69
C ILE A 393 4.78 1.29 -10.16
N ASP A 394 4.58 1.20 -11.47
CA ASP A 394 3.73 0.19 -12.09
C ASP A 394 4.50 -1.10 -12.45
N GLY A 395 3.76 -2.13 -12.87
CA GLY A 395 4.33 -3.44 -13.19
C GLY A 395 5.25 -3.40 -14.43
N ALA A 396 5.00 -2.54 -15.41
CA ALA A 396 5.84 -2.41 -16.60
C ALA A 396 7.20 -1.80 -16.25
N ALA A 397 7.21 -0.73 -15.44
CA ALA A 397 8.43 -0.13 -14.94
C ALA A 397 9.23 -1.11 -14.07
N ALA A 398 8.55 -1.88 -13.19
CA ALA A 398 9.20 -2.88 -12.36
C ALA A 398 9.85 -4.02 -13.17
N ALA A 399 9.16 -4.53 -14.20
CA ALA A 399 9.71 -5.55 -15.10
C ALA A 399 10.89 -4.99 -15.93
N THR A 400 10.83 -3.73 -16.35
CA THR A 400 11.94 -3.06 -17.03
C THR A 400 13.14 -2.92 -16.10
N PHE A 401 12.92 -2.54 -14.84
CA PHE A 401 13.98 -2.45 -13.82
C PHE A 401 14.67 -3.80 -13.62
N THR A 402 13.91 -4.89 -13.41
CA THR A 402 14.49 -6.21 -13.14
C THR A 402 15.29 -6.72 -14.34
N LYS A 403 14.79 -6.52 -15.56
CA LYS A 403 15.52 -6.82 -16.80
C LYS A 403 16.82 -6.03 -16.89
N MET A 404 16.76 -4.71 -16.73
CA MET A 404 17.92 -3.84 -16.79
C MET A 404 18.96 -4.19 -15.71
N TYR A 405 18.50 -4.48 -14.48
CA TYR A 405 19.37 -4.93 -13.40
C TYR A 405 20.12 -6.22 -13.75
N SER A 406 19.42 -7.20 -14.33
CA SER A 406 20.05 -8.45 -14.81
C SER A 406 21.07 -8.19 -15.94
N GLU A 407 20.84 -7.22 -16.82
CA GLU A 407 21.75 -6.81 -17.87
C GLU A 407 22.99 -6.09 -17.31
N LYS A 408 22.80 -5.12 -16.40
CA LYS A 408 23.90 -4.39 -15.74
C LYS A 408 24.84 -5.32 -14.95
N LEU A 409 24.35 -6.41 -14.38
CA LEU A 409 25.20 -7.41 -13.74
C LEU A 409 26.13 -8.14 -14.71
N LYS A 410 25.80 -8.23 -15.99
CA LYS A 410 26.65 -8.78 -17.04
C LYS A 410 27.66 -7.76 -17.57
N GLU A 411 27.30 -6.47 -17.56
CA GLU A 411 28.12 -5.37 -18.09
C GLU A 411 29.17 -4.85 -17.09
N ILE A 412 29.07 -5.22 -15.84
CA ILE A 412 29.96 -4.71 -14.76
C ILE A 412 31.46 -4.95 -15.03
N GLU A 413 31.81 -5.90 -15.90
CA GLU A 413 33.19 -6.13 -16.35
C GLU A 413 33.78 -4.91 -17.04
N LEU A 414 33.00 -4.19 -17.83
CA LEU A 414 33.43 -3.03 -18.59
C LEU A 414 33.68 -1.76 -17.73
N GLU A 415 33.17 -1.75 -16.51
CA GLU A 415 33.33 -0.60 -15.59
C GLU A 415 34.51 -0.79 -14.60
N ILE A 416 35.17 -1.96 -14.61
CA ILE A 416 36.24 -2.31 -13.67
C ILE A 416 37.62 -2.15 -14.34
N GLU A 417 37.70 -2.10 -15.67
CA GLU A 417 38.91 -1.74 -16.42
C GLU A 417 39.13 -0.22 -16.46
#